data_1124ba0d896639c562d14673b9a86ad1
#
_entry.id   1124ba0d896639c562d14673b9a86ad1
#
_cell.length_a   1.000
_cell.length_b   1.000
_cell.length_c   1.000
_cell.angle_alpha   90.00
_cell.angle_beta   90.00
_cell.angle_gamma   90.00
#
_symmetry.space_group_name_H-M   'P 1'
#
loop_
_entity.id
_entity.type
_entity.pdbx_description
1 polymer ?
#
loop_
_entity_poly.entity_id
_entity_poly.type
_entity_poly.pdbx_seq_one_letter_code
_entity_poly.pdbx_strand_id
1 'polypeptide(L)'
;LHAPLHSFPTRRSSDLIALLTVDTGADAGAYGRIVRAAAESDGDIHVRAIVEAKDATPDQRAITEWYSGVMAAPTRLLKKYLALLKDDNAQREFYLTDVVKHAVADGTPVLALEIDDAIEVAGVNSPLQLAELERELQRRIAHALMEAGVRLADPARLDVRGELRCGQ
;
A
#
# COMPACT_ATOMS: atom_id res chain seq x y z
N LEU A 1 21.77 2.39 -31.43
CA LEU A 1 20.79 1.28 -31.32
C LEU A 1 19.71 1.73 -30.34
N HIS A 2 18.58 2.21 -30.87
CA HIS A 2 17.41 2.53 -30.09
C HIS A 2 16.63 1.24 -29.87
N ALA A 3 16.49 0.83 -28.61
CA ALA A 3 15.52 -0.19 -28.24
C ALA A 3 14.11 0.35 -28.57
N PRO A 4 13.22 -0.44 -29.19
CA PRO A 4 11.86 0.01 -29.44
C PRO A 4 11.15 0.18 -28.10
N LEU A 5 10.60 1.36 -27.88
CA LEU A 5 9.60 1.62 -26.85
C LEU A 5 8.42 0.69 -27.14
N HIS A 6 8.27 -0.37 -26.36
CA HIS A 6 7.09 -1.20 -26.44
C HIS A 6 5.87 -0.33 -26.19
N SER A 7 5.02 -0.25 -27.18
CA SER A 7 3.75 0.47 -27.13
C SER A 7 2.88 -0.17 -26.05
N PHE A 8 2.74 0.49 -24.91
CA PHE A 8 1.64 0.21 -24.00
C PHE A 8 0.34 0.29 -24.81
N PRO A 9 -0.57 -0.69 -24.68
CA PRO A 9 -1.87 -0.57 -25.30
C PRO A 9 -2.47 0.74 -24.84
N THR A 10 -2.96 1.55 -25.78
CA THR A 10 -3.57 2.87 -25.56
C THR A 10 -4.91 2.74 -24.80
N ARG A 11 -4.90 2.06 -23.65
CA ARG A 11 -5.98 2.12 -22.69
C ARG A 11 -5.84 3.46 -21.97
N ARG A 12 -6.89 4.25 -21.98
CA ARG A 12 -6.93 5.53 -21.26
C ARG A 12 -6.57 5.25 -19.80
N SER A 13 -5.74 6.09 -19.19
CA SER A 13 -5.41 6.03 -17.75
C SER A 13 -6.65 6.03 -16.84
N SER A 14 -7.82 6.36 -17.39
CA SER A 14 -9.13 6.30 -16.75
C SER A 14 -9.71 4.88 -16.58
N ASP A 15 -9.03 3.83 -17.05
CA ASP A 15 -9.56 2.47 -17.12
C ASP A 15 -8.73 1.45 -16.34
N LEU A 16 -7.99 1.90 -15.33
CA LEU A 16 -7.17 1.06 -14.46
C LEU A 16 -7.49 1.31 -12.98
N ILE A 17 -7.13 0.36 -12.14
CA ILE A 17 -7.08 0.51 -10.69
C ILE A 17 -5.61 0.53 -10.28
N ALA A 18 -5.23 1.48 -9.44
CA ALA A 18 -3.90 1.55 -8.85
C ALA A 18 -3.98 1.29 -7.34
N LEU A 19 -3.05 0.49 -6.84
CA LEU A 19 -2.91 0.13 -5.44
C LEU A 19 -1.57 0.64 -4.94
N LEU A 20 -1.53 1.15 -3.70
CA LEU A 20 -0.27 1.31 -2.98
C LEU A 20 0.03 0.04 -2.20
N THR A 21 1.22 -0.52 -2.42
CA THR A 21 1.67 -1.75 -1.76
C THR A 21 3.01 -1.53 -1.08
N VAL A 22 3.33 -2.40 -0.15
CA VAL A 22 4.60 -2.41 0.58
C VAL A 22 5.11 -3.84 0.63
N ASP A 23 6.40 -4.04 0.37
CA ASP A 23 7.08 -5.29 0.65
C ASP A 23 8.17 -5.05 1.69
N THR A 24 7.98 -5.58 2.89
CA THR A 24 8.96 -5.45 3.98
C THR A 24 9.93 -6.64 4.06
N GLY A 25 9.75 -7.65 3.21
CA GLY A 25 10.48 -8.93 3.33
C GLY A 25 10.19 -9.70 4.62
N ALA A 26 9.19 -9.28 5.38
CA ALA A 26 8.79 -9.86 6.66
C ALA A 26 7.30 -10.16 6.68
N ASP A 27 6.81 -10.81 7.76
CA ASP A 27 5.39 -11.10 7.91
C ASP A 27 4.55 -9.81 7.86
N ALA A 28 3.62 -9.79 6.95
CA ALA A 28 2.68 -8.68 6.76
C ALA A 28 1.56 -8.62 7.82
N GLY A 29 1.60 -9.44 8.86
CA GLY A 29 0.67 -9.42 9.99
C GLY A 29 -0.80 -9.54 9.58
N ALA A 30 -1.62 -8.57 9.95
CA ALA A 30 -3.06 -8.55 9.68
C ALA A 30 -3.44 -7.93 8.32
N TYR A 31 -2.50 -7.40 7.56
CA TYR A 31 -2.78 -6.77 6.27
C TYR A 31 -3.16 -7.78 5.17
N GLY A 32 -3.90 -7.35 4.18
CA GLY A 32 -4.23 -8.13 2.99
C GLY A 32 -2.99 -8.39 2.13
N ARG A 33 -2.79 -9.63 1.67
CA ARG A 33 -1.65 -10.05 0.84
C ARG A 33 -1.90 -9.75 -0.63
N ILE A 34 -0.89 -9.24 -1.31
CA ILE A 34 -0.94 -9.01 -2.77
C ILE A 34 -0.60 -10.32 -3.48
N VAL A 35 -1.60 -10.92 -4.08
CA VAL A 35 -1.40 -12.10 -4.93
C VAL A 35 -1.13 -11.63 -6.35
N ARG A 36 0.04 -11.98 -6.87
CA ARG A 36 0.44 -11.65 -8.23
C ARG A 36 0.23 -12.84 -9.18
N ALA A 37 -0.02 -12.58 -10.46
CA ALA A 37 0.02 -13.61 -11.47
C ALA A 37 1.45 -14.11 -11.65
N ALA A 38 1.61 -15.41 -12.02
CA ALA A 38 2.90 -15.89 -12.48
C ALA A 38 3.35 -15.03 -13.67
N ALA A 39 4.65 -14.69 -13.72
CA ALA A 39 5.20 -13.89 -14.81
C ALA A 39 4.96 -14.60 -16.15
N GLU A 40 4.01 -14.10 -16.91
CA GLU A 40 3.96 -14.39 -18.32
C GLU A 40 5.04 -13.56 -19.01
N SER A 41 5.53 -13.99 -20.16
CA SER A 41 6.77 -13.61 -20.85
C SER A 41 7.04 -12.11 -21.09
N ASP A 42 6.28 -11.19 -20.53
CA ASP A 42 6.33 -9.75 -20.80
C ASP A 42 6.80 -8.89 -19.60
N GLY A 43 7.28 -9.51 -18.54
CA GLY A 43 7.91 -8.80 -17.39
C GLY A 43 6.96 -8.05 -16.45
N ASP A 44 5.69 -7.90 -16.82
CA ASP A 44 4.68 -7.23 -16.00
C ASP A 44 4.03 -8.23 -15.03
N ILE A 45 4.41 -8.13 -13.76
CA ILE A 45 3.81 -8.94 -12.70
C ILE A 45 2.51 -8.26 -12.27
N HIS A 46 1.40 -8.67 -12.86
CA HIS A 46 0.09 -8.09 -12.56
C HIS A 46 -0.47 -8.56 -11.22
N VAL A 47 -1.14 -7.66 -10.50
CA VAL A 47 -1.92 -8.02 -9.33
C VAL A 47 -3.13 -8.85 -9.77
N ARG A 48 -3.33 -10.00 -9.12
CA ARG A 48 -4.44 -10.91 -9.37
C ARG A 48 -5.55 -10.77 -8.34
N ALA A 49 -5.18 -10.58 -7.09
CA ALA A 49 -6.12 -10.42 -5.98
C ALA A 49 -5.42 -9.78 -4.78
N ILE A 50 -6.21 -9.24 -3.87
CA ILE A 50 -5.83 -8.98 -2.49
C ILE A 50 -6.54 -10.03 -1.64
N VAL A 51 -5.81 -10.74 -0.79
CA VAL A 51 -6.38 -11.77 0.09
C VAL A 51 -6.20 -11.35 1.54
N GLU A 52 -7.31 -11.21 2.25
CA GLU A 52 -7.29 -10.84 3.66
C GLU A 52 -6.59 -11.91 4.52
N ALA A 53 -5.87 -11.50 5.56
CA ALA A 53 -5.05 -12.40 6.37
C ALA A 53 -5.84 -13.60 6.97
N LYS A 54 -7.13 -13.41 7.27
CA LYS A 54 -7.99 -14.45 7.84
C LYS A 54 -8.45 -15.48 6.82
N ASP A 55 -8.50 -15.12 5.53
CA ASP A 55 -8.91 -15.98 4.42
C ASP A 55 -7.71 -16.57 3.66
N ALA A 56 -6.49 -16.12 3.99
CA ALA A 56 -5.26 -16.51 3.30
C ALA A 56 -4.88 -17.97 3.62
N THR A 57 -4.55 -18.74 2.58
CA THR A 57 -3.90 -20.05 2.72
C THR A 57 -2.51 -19.90 3.34
N PRO A 58 -1.88 -21.00 3.82
CA PRO A 58 -0.50 -20.94 4.35
C PRO A 58 0.49 -20.30 3.36
N ASP A 59 0.40 -20.66 2.07
CA ASP A 59 1.28 -20.11 1.03
C ASP A 59 1.04 -18.63 0.80
N GLN A 60 -0.22 -18.20 0.84
CA GLN A 60 -0.59 -16.79 0.70
C GLN A 60 -0.15 -15.97 1.93
N ARG A 61 -0.17 -16.54 3.13
CA ARG A 61 0.35 -15.88 4.34
C ARG A 61 1.85 -15.63 4.29
N ALA A 62 2.60 -16.46 3.56
CA ALA A 62 4.02 -16.30 3.37
C ALA A 62 4.39 -15.15 2.42
N ILE A 63 3.42 -14.57 1.71
CA ILE A 63 3.63 -13.38 0.87
C ILE A 63 3.95 -12.20 1.78
N THR A 64 5.06 -11.52 1.51
CA THR A 64 5.55 -10.36 2.27
C THR A 64 5.02 -9.03 1.75
N GLU A 65 4.55 -9.01 0.50
CA GLU A 65 3.90 -7.83 -0.09
C GLU A 65 2.44 -7.73 0.38
N TRP A 66 2.09 -6.54 0.92
CA TRP A 66 0.78 -6.29 1.48
C TRP A 66 0.14 -5.01 0.97
N TYR A 67 -1.18 -4.95 1.07
CA TYR A 67 -1.99 -3.81 0.66
C TYR A 67 -2.05 -2.76 1.76
N SER A 68 -1.67 -1.52 1.44
CA SER A 68 -1.63 -0.39 2.38
C SER A 68 -3.00 0.16 2.78
N GLY A 69 -4.08 -0.24 2.09
CA GLY A 69 -5.40 0.37 2.24
C GLY A 69 -5.65 1.54 1.26
N VAL A 70 -4.64 1.95 0.49
CA VAL A 70 -4.76 3.07 -0.46
C VAL A 70 -4.99 2.56 -1.87
N MET A 71 -6.11 2.97 -2.46
CA MET A 71 -6.53 2.59 -3.81
C MET A 71 -6.96 3.84 -4.58
N ALA A 72 -6.54 3.95 -5.83
CA ALA A 72 -7.08 4.89 -6.79
C ALA A 72 -7.83 4.13 -7.88
N ALA A 73 -9.10 4.47 -8.07
CA ALA A 73 -9.95 3.83 -9.07
C ALA A 73 -10.92 4.83 -9.69
N PRO A 74 -11.25 4.72 -10.99
CA PRO A 74 -12.35 5.48 -11.57
C PRO A 74 -13.66 5.16 -10.87
N THR A 75 -14.41 6.18 -10.47
CA THR A 75 -15.68 6.01 -9.72
C THR A 75 -16.67 5.06 -10.42
N ARG A 76 -16.71 5.08 -11.76
CA ARG A 76 -17.58 4.18 -12.54
C ARG A 76 -17.19 2.70 -12.38
N LEU A 77 -15.89 2.39 -12.36
CA LEU A 77 -15.38 1.04 -12.15
C LEU A 77 -15.60 0.60 -10.70
N LEU A 78 -15.30 1.48 -9.76
CA LEU A 78 -15.51 1.20 -8.34
C LEU A 78 -16.99 0.88 -8.06
N LYS A 79 -17.94 1.70 -8.55
CA LYS A 79 -19.37 1.42 -8.41
C LYS A 79 -19.78 0.10 -9.04
N LYS A 80 -19.24 -0.25 -10.22
CA LYS A 80 -19.50 -1.50 -10.89
C LYS A 80 -19.10 -2.70 -10.02
N TYR A 81 -17.89 -2.68 -9.46
CA TYR A 81 -17.36 -3.82 -8.71
C TYR A 81 -17.89 -3.87 -7.27
N LEU A 82 -18.17 -2.73 -6.64
CA LEU A 82 -18.85 -2.70 -5.34
C LEU A 82 -20.21 -3.40 -5.36
N ALA A 83 -20.94 -3.31 -6.47
CA ALA A 83 -22.22 -4.00 -6.63
C ALA A 83 -22.11 -5.54 -6.71
N LEU A 84 -20.90 -6.07 -6.90
CA LEU A 84 -20.62 -7.52 -6.99
C LEU A 84 -20.10 -8.12 -5.69
N LEU A 85 -19.81 -7.28 -4.69
CA LEU A 85 -19.27 -7.74 -3.42
C LEU A 85 -20.27 -8.67 -2.70
N LYS A 86 -19.72 -9.64 -2.00
CA LYS A 86 -20.44 -10.59 -1.16
C LYS A 86 -19.77 -10.67 0.21
N ASP A 87 -20.51 -11.15 1.19
CA ASP A 87 -20.05 -11.40 2.54
C ASP A 87 -19.67 -12.90 2.78
N ASP A 88 -19.40 -13.61 1.69
CA ASP A 88 -19.04 -15.03 1.72
C ASP A 88 -17.53 -15.21 1.99
N ASN A 89 -17.13 -14.86 3.21
CA ASN A 89 -15.74 -14.90 3.69
C ASN A 89 -15.70 -15.24 5.19
N ALA A 90 -14.50 -15.41 5.74
CA ALA A 90 -14.30 -15.82 7.14
C ALA A 90 -14.93 -14.87 8.17
N GLN A 91 -15.04 -13.59 7.84
CA GLN A 91 -15.59 -12.55 8.74
C GLN A 91 -17.07 -12.23 8.48
N ARG A 92 -17.64 -12.72 7.37
CA ARG A 92 -18.99 -12.38 6.90
C ARG A 92 -19.17 -10.87 6.72
N GLU A 93 -18.17 -10.22 6.13
CA GLU A 93 -18.12 -8.79 5.87
C GLU A 93 -17.93 -8.53 4.37
N PHE A 94 -18.36 -7.38 3.88
CA PHE A 94 -18.06 -6.95 2.51
C PHE A 94 -16.63 -6.43 2.45
N TYR A 95 -15.72 -7.20 1.84
CA TYR A 95 -14.34 -6.78 1.68
C TYR A 95 -14.17 -5.87 0.48
N LEU A 96 -13.74 -4.62 0.72
CA LEU A 96 -13.42 -3.70 -0.36
C LEU A 96 -12.31 -4.26 -1.27
N THR A 97 -11.42 -5.05 -0.74
CA THR A 97 -10.31 -5.70 -1.44
C THR A 97 -10.78 -6.67 -2.54
N ASP A 98 -11.99 -7.23 -2.45
CA ASP A 98 -12.58 -8.08 -3.49
C ASP A 98 -12.89 -7.32 -4.80
N VAL A 99 -12.96 -6.00 -4.77
CA VAL A 99 -13.06 -5.15 -5.97
C VAL A 99 -11.92 -5.48 -6.95
N VAL A 100 -10.73 -5.74 -6.44
CA VAL A 100 -9.55 -6.11 -7.26
C VAL A 100 -9.78 -7.42 -8.00
N LYS A 101 -10.29 -8.44 -7.32
CA LYS A 101 -10.62 -9.75 -7.92
C LYS A 101 -11.65 -9.61 -9.04
N HIS A 102 -12.70 -8.81 -8.81
CA HIS A 102 -13.72 -8.55 -9.83
C HIS A 102 -13.17 -7.76 -11.01
N ALA A 103 -12.30 -6.78 -10.76
CA ALA A 103 -11.64 -6.00 -11.79
C ALA A 103 -10.77 -6.87 -12.69
N VAL A 104 -9.96 -7.74 -12.10
CA VAL A 104 -9.10 -8.68 -12.82
C VAL A 104 -9.93 -9.66 -13.66
N ALA A 105 -11.02 -10.22 -13.09
CA ALA A 105 -11.91 -11.12 -13.82
C ALA A 105 -12.58 -10.46 -15.05
N ASP A 106 -12.79 -9.15 -14.99
CA ASP A 106 -13.36 -8.32 -16.06
C ASP A 106 -12.29 -7.80 -17.06
N GLY A 107 -11.02 -8.16 -16.88
CA GLY A 107 -9.91 -7.70 -17.71
C GLY A 107 -9.52 -6.24 -17.46
N THR A 108 -9.95 -5.62 -16.37
CA THR A 108 -9.50 -4.29 -15.97
C THR A 108 -8.09 -4.37 -15.39
N PRO A 109 -7.13 -3.59 -15.90
CA PRO A 109 -5.77 -3.58 -15.36
C PRO A 109 -5.73 -3.13 -13.90
N VAL A 110 -4.96 -3.84 -13.09
CA VAL A 110 -4.68 -3.48 -11.70
C VAL A 110 -3.17 -3.35 -11.54
N LEU A 111 -2.72 -2.14 -11.23
CA LEU A 111 -1.31 -1.82 -11.02
C LEU A 111 -1.02 -1.73 -9.53
N ALA A 112 0.09 -2.30 -9.08
CA ALA A 112 0.64 -2.06 -7.76
C ALA A 112 1.82 -1.10 -7.87
N LEU A 113 1.79 -0.04 -7.08
CA LEU A 113 2.90 0.85 -6.84
C LEU A 113 3.46 0.52 -5.47
N GLU A 114 4.60 -0.14 -5.48
CA GLU A 114 5.34 -0.45 -4.25
C GLU A 114 6.04 0.81 -3.75
N ILE A 115 5.96 1.05 -2.46
CA ILE A 115 6.63 2.15 -1.77
C ILE A 115 7.68 1.61 -0.81
N ASP A 116 8.81 2.30 -0.72
CA ASP A 116 9.96 1.87 0.08
C ASP A 116 9.75 2.08 1.59
N ASP A 117 8.94 3.05 1.97
CA ASP A 117 8.74 3.44 3.37
C ASP A 117 7.38 3.02 3.91
N ALA A 118 7.33 1.87 4.57
CA ALA A 118 6.12 1.32 5.17
C ALA A 118 5.45 2.26 6.21
N ILE A 119 6.22 3.17 6.80
CA ILE A 119 5.71 4.12 7.80
C ILE A 119 4.74 5.13 7.18
N GLU A 120 4.94 5.50 5.91
CA GLU A 120 4.07 6.47 5.22
C GLU A 120 2.61 5.99 5.09
N VAL A 121 2.41 4.69 5.16
CA VAL A 121 1.08 4.05 4.99
C VAL A 121 0.70 3.16 6.17
N ALA A 122 1.43 3.24 7.27
CA ALA A 122 1.14 2.42 8.44
C ALA A 122 -0.21 2.79 9.06
N GLY A 123 -1.10 1.80 9.18
CA GLY A 123 -2.40 1.95 9.82
C GLY A 123 -2.29 1.90 11.35
N VAL A 124 -3.16 2.63 12.04
CA VAL A 124 -3.25 2.67 13.50
C VAL A 124 -4.52 1.98 13.95
N ASN A 125 -4.37 0.88 14.68
CA ASN A 125 -5.48 0.12 15.26
C ASN A 125 -5.44 0.06 16.79
N SER A 126 -4.42 0.64 17.42
CA SER A 126 -4.28 0.67 18.88
C SER A 126 -3.56 1.92 19.37
N PRO A 127 -3.76 2.33 20.65
CA PRO A 127 -3.00 3.43 21.24
C PRO A 127 -1.48 3.20 21.23
N LEU A 128 -1.04 1.95 21.32
CA LEU A 128 0.38 1.60 21.24
C LEU A 128 0.93 1.92 19.85
N GLN A 129 0.27 1.47 18.79
CA GLN A 129 0.68 1.76 17.41
C GLN A 129 0.69 3.26 17.12
N LEU A 130 -0.30 4.02 17.65
CA LEU A 130 -0.30 5.47 17.53
C LEU A 130 0.94 6.09 18.19
N ALA A 131 1.29 5.65 19.39
CA ALA A 131 2.46 6.17 20.10
C ALA A 131 3.77 5.85 19.40
N GLU A 132 3.87 4.66 18.78
CA GLU A 132 5.04 4.24 18.00
C GLU A 132 5.21 5.09 16.74
N LEU A 133 4.12 5.32 15.97
CA LEU A 133 4.15 6.18 14.79
C LEU A 133 4.44 7.64 15.13
N GLU A 134 3.85 8.15 16.20
CA GLU A 134 4.13 9.50 16.68
C GLU A 134 5.62 9.66 17.04
N ARG A 135 6.20 8.67 17.73
CA ARG A 135 7.62 8.69 18.07
C ARG A 135 8.51 8.64 16.84
N GLU A 136 8.14 7.88 15.84
CA GLU A 136 8.87 7.82 14.57
C GLU A 136 8.80 9.18 13.83
N LEU A 137 7.64 9.84 13.79
CA LEU A 137 7.51 11.18 13.22
C LEU A 137 8.44 12.17 13.93
N GLN A 138 8.44 12.19 15.28
CA GLN A 138 9.30 13.07 16.05
C GLN A 138 10.78 12.79 15.82
N ARG A 139 11.16 11.51 15.65
CA ARG A 139 12.52 11.12 15.31
C ARG A 139 12.95 11.68 13.94
N ARG A 140 12.08 11.61 12.93
CA ARG A 140 12.33 12.17 11.59
C ARG A 140 12.48 13.68 11.63
N ILE A 141 11.63 14.37 12.39
CA ILE A 141 11.70 15.83 12.57
C ILE A 141 13.04 16.21 13.25
N ALA A 142 13.41 15.52 14.32
CA ALA A 142 14.68 15.75 15.00
C ALA A 142 15.88 15.54 14.07
N HIS A 143 15.84 14.51 13.25
CA HIS A 143 16.89 14.21 12.27
C HIS A 143 17.04 15.32 11.25
N ALA A 144 15.92 15.75 10.64
CA ALA A 144 15.91 16.82 9.64
C ALA A 144 16.41 18.15 10.23
N LEU A 145 16.07 18.46 11.49
CA LEU A 145 16.58 19.65 12.19
C LEU A 145 18.11 19.57 12.40
N MET A 146 18.62 18.41 12.81
CA MET A 146 20.07 18.24 12.99
C MET A 146 20.83 18.32 11.67
N GLU A 147 20.30 17.76 10.59
CA GLU A 147 20.85 17.90 9.24
C GLU A 147 20.88 19.35 8.78
N ALA A 148 19.87 20.14 9.16
CA ALA A 148 19.82 21.58 8.93
C ALA A 148 20.77 22.40 9.86
N GLY A 149 21.54 21.74 10.73
CA GLY A 149 22.53 22.38 11.61
C GLY A 149 22.03 22.71 13.02
N VAL A 150 20.80 22.37 13.38
CA VAL A 150 20.28 22.57 14.72
C VAL A 150 20.94 21.59 15.70
N ARG A 151 21.42 22.10 16.83
CA ARG A 151 22.01 21.24 17.88
C ARG A 151 20.92 20.80 18.85
N LEU A 152 20.67 19.50 18.94
CA LEU A 152 19.77 18.91 19.92
C LEU A 152 20.59 18.16 20.98
N ALA A 153 20.36 18.45 22.25
CA ALA A 153 21.04 17.78 23.36
C ALA A 153 20.60 16.31 23.47
N ASP A 154 19.32 16.05 23.21
CA ASP A 154 18.75 14.70 23.17
C ASP A 154 17.61 14.67 22.14
N PRO A 155 17.86 14.16 20.93
CA PRO A 155 16.85 14.11 19.87
C PRO A 155 15.65 13.20 20.23
N ALA A 156 15.81 12.22 21.12
CA ALA A 156 14.73 11.34 21.53
C ALA A 156 13.71 12.03 22.45
N ARG A 157 14.08 13.17 23.03
CA ARG A 157 13.21 13.97 23.91
C ARG A 157 12.58 15.15 23.21
N LEU A 158 12.90 15.37 21.93
CA LEU A 158 12.26 16.41 21.14
C LEU A 158 10.81 16.00 20.84
N ASP A 159 9.90 16.94 21.03
CA ASP A 159 8.50 16.79 20.69
C ASP A 159 8.00 18.10 20.07
N VAL A 160 7.86 18.12 18.74
CA VAL A 160 7.42 19.30 17.98
C VAL A 160 5.93 19.18 17.69
N ARG A 161 5.17 20.16 18.14
CA ARG A 161 3.75 20.32 17.85
C ARG A 161 3.55 21.61 17.06
N GLY A 162 3.13 21.47 15.80
CA GLY A 162 3.00 22.59 14.89
C GLY A 162 4.31 22.99 14.22
N GLU A 163 4.45 24.28 13.86
CA GLU A 163 5.61 24.80 13.13
C GLU A 163 6.72 25.21 14.10
N LEU A 164 7.93 24.69 13.88
CA LEU A 164 9.15 25.10 14.57
C LEU A 164 10.05 25.87 13.62
N ARG A 165 10.46 27.09 13.99
CA ARG A 165 11.44 27.89 13.25
C ARG A 165 12.68 28.07 14.10
N CYS A 166 13.83 27.68 13.57
CA CYS A 166 15.12 27.88 14.21
C CYS A 166 15.81 29.11 13.62
N GLY A 167 16.43 29.93 14.49
CA GLY A 167 17.30 31.00 14.04
C GLY A 167 18.63 30.48 13.47
N GLN A 168 19.35 31.37 12.78
CA GLN A 168 20.73 31.12 12.33
C GLN A 168 21.72 31.23 13.49
#